data_6a831c01f36ce7be6acd0c604b3a73b7
#
_entry.id   6a831c01f36ce7be6acd0c604b3a73b7
#
_cell.length_a   1.000
_cell.length_b   1.000
_cell.length_c   1.000
_cell.angle_alpha   90.00
_cell.angle_beta   90.00
_cell.angle_gamma   90.00
#
_symmetry.space_group_name_H-M   'P 1'
#
loop_
_entity.id
_entity.type
_entity.pdbx_description
1 polymer ?
#
loop_
_entity_poly.entity_id
_entity_poly.type
_entity_poly.pdbx_seq_one_letter_code
_entity_poly.pdbx_strand_id
1 'polypeptide(L)'
;MFAISYTNCMGKMINEIISNNLGDSIVSRFVLRTISEIYVNIKFLCLKSKTEPKIWESFKDYGSGKYKLIYKKIEEGISTAKNCSHFNSDILKLLSNENKSEEFLKVSFTNFANKNTRQKFIDVGEKDLYDTYYDYDTCFSHGYWGAIRESSLLFCDNAAHNYHSVSDVECEQKLICCYSDLCFLLDKIIKIMNEELGVE
;
A
#
# COMPACT_ATOMS: atom_id res chain seq x y z
N MET A 1 -15.70 9.47 -8.80
CA MET A 1 -15.72 7.99 -8.74
C MET A 1 -14.43 7.40 -8.19
N PHE A 2 -13.25 7.58 -8.79
CA PHE A 2 -12.00 6.95 -8.35
C PHE A 2 -11.62 7.24 -6.89
N ALA A 3 -11.62 8.51 -6.48
CA ALA A 3 -11.27 8.89 -5.12
C ALA A 3 -12.17 8.21 -4.08
N ILE A 4 -13.48 8.13 -4.35
CA ILE A 4 -14.44 7.42 -3.47
C ILE A 4 -14.09 5.94 -3.36
N SER A 5 -13.72 5.29 -4.47
CA SER A 5 -13.30 3.87 -4.43
C SER A 5 -12.04 3.65 -3.61
N TYR A 6 -11.07 4.58 -3.67
CA TYR A 6 -9.88 4.54 -2.83
C TYR A 6 -10.20 4.73 -1.34
N THR A 7 -11.06 5.71 -1.01
CA THR A 7 -11.51 5.93 0.36
C THR A 7 -12.24 4.70 0.91
N ASN A 8 -13.11 4.07 0.11
CA ASN A 8 -13.77 2.82 0.50
C ASN A 8 -12.77 1.68 0.72
N CYS A 9 -11.74 1.55 -0.11
CA CYS A 9 -10.69 0.54 0.05
C CYS A 9 -9.95 0.74 1.38
N MET A 10 -9.58 1.98 1.70
CA MET A 10 -8.94 2.30 2.98
C MET A 10 -9.86 2.05 4.16
N GLY A 11 -11.14 2.45 4.06
CA GLY A 11 -12.14 2.18 5.09
C GLY A 11 -12.29 0.68 5.40
N LYS A 12 -12.27 -0.17 4.37
CA LYS A 12 -12.26 -1.63 4.56
C LYS A 12 -11.02 -2.11 5.29
N MET A 13 -9.82 -1.65 4.90
CA MET A 13 -8.58 -2.04 5.57
C MET A 13 -8.55 -1.61 7.04
N ILE A 14 -8.99 -0.39 7.34
CA ILE A 14 -9.08 0.12 8.72
C ILE A 14 -10.09 -0.70 9.53
N ASN A 15 -11.24 -0.99 8.95
CA ASN A 15 -12.27 -1.81 9.61
C ASN A 15 -11.76 -3.21 9.94
N GLU A 16 -11.00 -3.85 9.04
CA GLU A 16 -10.38 -5.15 9.30
C GLU A 16 -9.40 -5.09 10.49
N ILE A 17 -8.58 -4.05 10.58
CA ILE A 17 -7.65 -3.87 11.70
C ILE A 17 -8.41 -3.68 13.02
N ILE A 18 -9.45 -2.86 13.04
CA ILE A 18 -10.23 -2.57 14.26
C ILE A 18 -11.05 -3.78 14.67
N SER A 19 -11.82 -4.36 13.75
CA SER A 19 -12.76 -5.45 14.05
C SER A 19 -12.07 -6.74 14.52
N ASN A 20 -10.82 -6.95 14.08
CA ASN A 20 -10.01 -8.11 14.48
C ASN A 20 -8.98 -7.80 15.56
N ASN A 21 -9.01 -6.58 16.13
CA ASN A 21 -8.08 -6.13 17.17
C ASN A 21 -6.59 -6.31 16.80
N LEU A 22 -6.24 -5.92 15.56
CA LEU A 22 -4.90 -6.12 14.99
C LEU A 22 -4.00 -4.89 15.11
N GLY A 23 -4.36 -3.89 15.90
CA GLY A 23 -3.63 -2.62 15.99
C GLY A 23 -2.16 -2.74 16.44
N ASP A 24 -1.84 -3.76 17.22
CA ASP A 24 -0.50 -4.09 17.74
C ASP A 24 0.20 -5.24 16.98
N SER A 25 -0.35 -5.64 15.85
CA SER A 25 0.16 -6.74 15.03
C SER A 25 1.05 -6.26 13.88
N ILE A 26 1.85 -7.17 13.33
CA ILE A 26 2.65 -6.92 12.11
C ILE A 26 1.76 -6.57 10.91
N VAL A 27 0.51 -7.08 10.85
CA VAL A 27 -0.45 -6.81 9.78
C VAL A 27 -0.79 -5.32 9.73
N SER A 28 -0.89 -4.67 10.89
CA SER A 28 -1.17 -3.23 10.97
C SER A 28 -0.11 -2.38 10.28
N ARG A 29 1.16 -2.80 10.27
CA ARG A 29 2.26 -2.11 9.58
C ARG A 29 2.10 -2.15 8.07
N PHE A 30 1.69 -3.30 7.53
CA PHE A 30 1.38 -3.41 6.10
C PHE A 30 0.21 -2.52 5.70
N VAL A 31 -0.80 -2.42 6.55
CA VAL A 31 -1.97 -1.57 6.32
C VAL A 31 -1.61 -0.09 6.40
N LEU A 32 -0.86 0.35 7.42
CA LEU A 32 -0.37 1.74 7.54
C LEU A 32 0.43 2.17 6.31
N ARG A 33 1.39 1.32 5.89
CA ARG A 33 2.17 1.57 4.68
C ARG A 33 1.28 1.74 3.45
N THR A 34 0.32 0.83 3.28
CA THR A 34 -0.59 0.85 2.13
C THR A 34 -1.49 2.09 2.14
N ILE A 35 -2.05 2.45 3.29
CA ILE A 35 -2.89 3.66 3.44
C ILE A 35 -2.08 4.92 3.18
N SER A 36 -0.85 5.02 3.67
CA SER A 36 0.05 6.14 3.42
C SER A 36 0.32 6.32 1.91
N GLU A 37 0.53 5.21 1.18
CA GLU A 37 0.75 5.25 -0.27
C GLU A 37 -0.53 5.64 -1.03
N ILE A 38 -1.69 5.14 -0.62
CA ILE A 38 -2.98 5.51 -1.20
C ILE A 38 -3.24 7.02 -0.97
N TYR A 39 -3.05 7.52 0.24
CA TYR A 39 -3.18 8.93 0.57
C TYR A 39 -2.34 9.81 -0.35
N VAL A 40 -1.07 9.49 -0.49
CA VAL A 40 -0.15 10.26 -1.33
C VAL A 40 -0.51 10.16 -2.81
N ASN A 41 -0.96 9.00 -3.29
CA ASN A 41 -1.44 8.86 -4.66
C ASN A 41 -2.67 9.74 -4.93
N ILE A 42 -3.65 9.80 -4.01
CA ILE A 42 -4.83 10.68 -4.14
C ILE A 42 -4.37 12.15 -4.19
N LYS A 43 -3.53 12.58 -3.24
CA LYS A 43 -3.02 13.96 -3.17
C LYS A 43 -2.24 14.35 -4.43
N PHE A 44 -1.41 13.44 -4.93
CA PHE A 44 -0.65 13.61 -6.16
C PHE A 44 -1.57 13.77 -7.38
N LEU A 45 -2.60 12.93 -7.49
CA LEU A 45 -3.55 12.99 -8.60
C LEU A 45 -4.40 14.28 -8.54
N CYS A 46 -4.84 14.71 -7.36
CA CYS A 46 -5.54 15.98 -7.18
C CYS A 46 -4.65 17.17 -7.60
N LEU A 47 -3.39 17.18 -7.16
CA LEU A 47 -2.44 18.22 -7.54
C LEU A 47 -2.21 18.25 -9.07
N LYS A 48 -1.96 17.10 -9.65
CA LYS A 48 -1.70 16.96 -11.08
C LYS A 48 -2.91 17.23 -11.97
N SER A 49 -4.12 16.93 -11.51
CA SER A 49 -5.34 17.18 -12.29
C SER A 49 -5.57 18.65 -12.63
N LYS A 50 -4.96 19.58 -11.88
CA LYS A 50 -5.00 21.02 -12.15
C LYS A 50 -4.25 21.41 -13.45
N THR A 51 -3.26 20.61 -13.86
CA THR A 51 -2.47 20.83 -15.07
C THR A 51 -2.64 19.74 -16.12
N GLU A 52 -3.03 18.55 -15.72
CA GLU A 52 -3.17 17.35 -16.53
C GLU A 52 -4.57 16.74 -16.37
N PRO A 53 -5.61 17.26 -17.08
CA PRO A 53 -7.02 16.85 -16.86
C PRO A 53 -7.29 15.35 -16.97
N LYS A 54 -6.47 14.62 -17.75
CA LYS A 54 -6.62 13.16 -17.97
C LYS A 54 -5.80 12.30 -17.01
N ILE A 55 -5.17 12.89 -15.99
CA ILE A 55 -4.27 12.14 -15.10
C ILE A 55 -4.97 10.98 -14.38
N TRP A 56 -6.24 11.14 -14.01
CA TRP A 56 -7.04 10.09 -13.37
C TRP A 56 -7.32 8.92 -14.32
N GLU A 57 -7.60 9.20 -15.58
CA GLU A 57 -7.75 8.16 -16.61
C GLU A 57 -6.43 7.43 -16.84
N SER A 58 -5.34 8.17 -16.98
CA SER A 58 -4.00 7.60 -17.11
C SER A 58 -3.61 6.71 -15.92
N PHE A 59 -4.03 7.07 -14.72
CA PHE A 59 -3.79 6.27 -13.52
C PHE A 59 -4.63 4.98 -13.51
N LYS A 60 -5.89 5.05 -13.97
CA LYS A 60 -6.72 3.87 -14.19
C LYS A 60 -6.07 2.93 -15.20
N ASP A 61 -5.65 3.49 -16.35
CA ASP A 61 -5.01 2.71 -17.42
C ASP A 61 -3.71 2.05 -16.96
N TYR A 62 -2.92 2.74 -16.15
CA TYR A 62 -1.74 2.17 -15.52
C TYR A 62 -2.07 0.98 -14.62
N GLY A 63 -3.11 1.10 -13.78
CA GLY A 63 -3.57 0.03 -12.90
C GLY A 63 -4.09 -1.18 -13.67
N SER A 64 -5.03 -0.97 -14.59
CA SER A 64 -5.60 -2.05 -15.42
C SER A 64 -4.54 -2.72 -16.31
N GLY A 65 -3.54 -1.98 -16.77
CA GLY A 65 -2.41 -2.54 -17.50
C GLY A 65 -1.54 -3.49 -16.68
N LYS A 66 -1.36 -3.24 -15.38
CA LYS A 66 -0.70 -4.20 -14.48
C LYS A 66 -1.46 -5.53 -14.46
N TYR A 67 -2.80 -5.51 -14.35
CA TYR A 67 -3.63 -6.70 -14.38
C TYR A 67 -3.57 -7.39 -15.75
N LYS A 68 -3.56 -6.64 -16.86
CA LYS A 68 -3.40 -7.18 -18.21
C LYS A 68 -2.09 -7.95 -18.40
N LEU A 69 -0.98 -7.44 -17.84
CA LEU A 69 0.31 -8.13 -17.87
C LEU A 69 0.29 -9.41 -17.04
N ILE A 70 -0.33 -9.40 -15.87
CA ILE A 70 -0.51 -10.60 -15.03
C ILE A 70 -1.33 -11.64 -15.77
N TYR A 71 -2.48 -11.24 -16.34
CA TYR A 71 -3.37 -12.12 -17.09
C TYR A 71 -2.65 -12.79 -18.27
N LYS A 72 -1.91 -12.01 -19.08
CA LYS A 72 -1.11 -12.56 -20.17
C LYS A 72 -0.06 -13.58 -19.74
N LYS A 73 0.68 -13.30 -18.66
CA LYS A 73 1.65 -14.27 -18.11
C LYS A 73 1.01 -15.58 -17.68
N ILE A 74 -0.22 -15.54 -17.20
CA ILE A 74 -0.99 -16.73 -16.81
C ILE A 74 -1.41 -17.50 -18.07
N GLU A 75 -1.96 -16.81 -19.10
CA GLU A 75 -2.37 -17.43 -20.37
C GLU A 75 -1.20 -18.08 -21.11
N GLU A 76 -0.05 -17.41 -21.15
CA GLU A 76 1.16 -17.90 -21.80
C GLU A 76 1.83 -19.06 -21.03
N GLY A 77 1.31 -19.42 -19.86
CA GLY A 77 1.85 -20.50 -19.05
C GLY A 77 3.23 -20.22 -18.44
N ILE A 78 3.67 -18.97 -18.48
CA ILE A 78 4.98 -18.52 -17.96
C ILE A 78 5.02 -18.56 -16.42
N SER A 79 3.86 -18.63 -15.77
CA SER A 79 3.79 -18.62 -14.32
C SER A 79 3.36 -19.99 -13.78
N THR A 80 3.95 -20.36 -12.64
CA THR A 80 3.49 -21.45 -11.77
C THR A 80 2.09 -21.15 -11.17
N ALA A 81 1.48 -20.03 -11.55
CA ALA A 81 0.22 -19.49 -11.06
C ALA A 81 -1.01 -20.35 -11.39
N LYS A 82 -0.88 -21.39 -12.22
CA LYS A 82 -1.98 -22.36 -12.46
C LYS A 82 -2.54 -22.98 -11.18
N ASN A 83 -1.76 -22.97 -10.10
CA ASN A 83 -2.14 -23.51 -8.79
C ASN A 83 -2.43 -22.41 -7.74
N CYS A 84 -2.43 -21.13 -8.12
CA CYS A 84 -2.70 -20.03 -7.19
C CYS A 84 -4.21 -19.79 -7.10
N SER A 85 -4.77 -19.91 -5.91
CA SER A 85 -6.20 -19.67 -5.62
C SER A 85 -6.51 -18.26 -5.11
N HIS A 86 -5.50 -17.39 -4.95
CA HIS A 86 -5.66 -16.08 -4.34
C HIS A 86 -6.12 -14.97 -5.31
N PHE A 87 -6.27 -15.27 -6.60
CA PHE A 87 -6.81 -14.34 -7.58
C PHE A 87 -7.96 -14.97 -8.37
N ASN A 88 -8.87 -14.11 -8.84
CA ASN A 88 -9.99 -14.51 -9.68
C ASN A 88 -9.64 -14.22 -11.15
N SER A 89 -9.52 -15.28 -11.98
CA SER A 89 -9.17 -15.18 -13.39
C SER A 89 -10.18 -14.38 -14.21
N ASP A 90 -11.48 -14.45 -13.85
CA ASP A 90 -12.52 -13.72 -14.56
C ASP A 90 -12.41 -12.22 -14.30
N ILE A 91 -12.08 -11.84 -13.07
CA ILE A 91 -11.80 -10.44 -12.70
C ILE A 91 -10.54 -9.94 -13.42
N LEU A 92 -9.48 -10.74 -13.47
CA LEU A 92 -8.26 -10.39 -14.23
C LEU A 92 -8.56 -10.16 -15.70
N LYS A 93 -9.36 -11.03 -16.32
CA LYS A 93 -9.80 -10.92 -17.71
C LYS A 93 -10.64 -9.66 -17.93
N LEU A 94 -11.61 -9.40 -17.05
CA LEU A 94 -12.45 -8.21 -17.10
C LEU A 94 -11.59 -6.94 -17.08
N LEU A 95 -10.71 -6.80 -16.08
CA LEU A 95 -9.84 -5.65 -15.92
C LEU A 95 -8.82 -5.50 -17.05
N SER A 96 -8.34 -6.62 -17.61
CA SER A 96 -7.46 -6.58 -18.78
C SER A 96 -8.15 -6.01 -20.03
N ASN A 97 -9.46 -6.24 -20.16
CA ASN A 97 -10.27 -5.74 -21.28
C ASN A 97 -10.63 -4.24 -21.14
N GLU A 98 -10.57 -3.67 -19.95
CA GLU A 98 -10.75 -2.23 -19.75
C GLU A 98 -9.63 -1.41 -20.41
N ASN A 99 -8.44 -1.99 -20.52
CA ASN A 99 -7.31 -1.34 -21.20
C ASN A 99 -7.27 -1.76 -22.66
N LYS A 100 -7.73 -0.87 -23.56
CA LYS A 100 -7.82 -1.10 -25.01
C LYS A 100 -6.50 -0.86 -25.75
N SER A 101 -5.52 -0.19 -25.13
CA SER A 101 -4.28 0.18 -25.80
C SER A 101 -3.27 -0.99 -25.82
N GLU A 102 -2.81 -1.37 -27.02
CA GLU A 102 -1.68 -2.31 -27.17
C GLU A 102 -0.31 -1.64 -26.96
N GLU A 103 -0.23 -0.32 -27.09
CA GLU A 103 0.98 0.46 -26.81
C GLU A 103 1.46 0.25 -25.36
N PHE A 104 0.53 -0.08 -24.48
CA PHE A 104 0.75 -0.41 -23.09
C PHE A 104 1.77 -1.54 -22.88
N LEU A 105 1.88 -2.47 -23.81
CA LEU A 105 2.81 -3.61 -23.71
C LEU A 105 4.28 -3.23 -23.93
N LYS A 106 4.52 -2.03 -24.49
CA LYS A 106 5.86 -1.54 -24.82
C LYS A 106 6.46 -0.64 -23.72
N VAL A 107 5.65 -0.23 -22.73
CA VAL A 107 6.08 0.67 -21.67
C VAL A 107 6.61 -0.12 -20.48
N SER A 108 7.78 0.24 -20.00
CA SER A 108 8.30 -0.27 -18.72
C SER A 108 7.46 0.28 -17.57
N PHE A 109 6.58 -0.55 -17.01
CA PHE A 109 5.66 -0.19 -15.92
C PHE A 109 6.34 -0.14 -14.55
N THR A 110 7.52 0.45 -14.47
CA THR A 110 8.19 0.56 -13.19
C THR A 110 7.44 1.48 -12.24
N ASN A 111 7.06 2.66 -12.71
CA ASN A 111 6.43 3.68 -11.86
C ASN A 111 5.42 4.53 -12.65
N PHE A 112 4.23 4.79 -12.06
CA PHE A 112 3.27 5.73 -12.62
C PHE A 112 3.86 7.15 -12.70
N ALA A 113 3.63 7.83 -13.82
CA ALA A 113 4.14 9.18 -14.12
C ALA A 113 5.68 9.28 -14.04
N ASN A 114 6.41 8.17 -14.23
CA ASN A 114 7.87 8.07 -14.10
C ASN A 114 8.41 8.54 -12.73
N LYS A 115 7.56 8.46 -11.68
CA LYS A 115 7.93 8.86 -10.32
C LYS A 115 7.81 7.68 -9.38
N ASN A 116 8.90 7.41 -8.65
CA ASN A 116 8.86 6.43 -7.57
C ASN A 116 8.03 6.96 -6.38
N THR A 117 7.73 6.08 -5.44
CA THR A 117 6.89 6.42 -4.28
C THR A 117 7.46 7.59 -3.50
N ARG A 118 8.77 7.60 -3.19
CA ARG A 118 9.43 8.69 -2.46
C ARG A 118 9.29 10.04 -3.17
N GLN A 119 9.46 10.07 -4.50
CA GLN A 119 9.31 11.30 -5.27
C GLN A 119 7.88 11.86 -5.21
N LYS A 120 6.85 10.98 -5.20
CA LYS A 120 5.46 11.41 -5.03
C LYS A 120 5.22 12.05 -3.67
N PHE A 121 5.75 11.47 -2.58
CA PHE A 121 5.68 12.07 -1.25
C PHE A 121 6.32 13.47 -1.21
N ILE A 122 7.49 13.63 -1.84
CA ILE A 122 8.17 14.93 -1.93
C ILE A 122 7.32 15.92 -2.73
N ASP A 123 6.82 15.54 -3.90
CA ASP A 123 6.05 16.42 -4.79
C ASP A 123 4.76 16.95 -4.14
N VAL A 124 4.16 16.18 -3.24
CA VAL A 124 2.94 16.59 -2.52
C VAL A 124 3.23 17.22 -1.15
N GLY A 125 4.51 17.45 -0.80
CA GLY A 125 4.91 18.07 0.46
C GLY A 125 4.75 17.18 1.69
N GLU A 126 4.80 15.86 1.52
CA GLU A 126 4.65 14.85 2.59
C GLU A 126 5.94 14.03 2.83
N LYS A 127 7.11 14.68 2.65
CA LYS A 127 8.39 13.99 2.82
C LYS A 127 8.57 13.41 4.23
N ASP A 128 8.11 14.14 5.25
CA ASP A 128 8.23 13.68 6.64
C ASP A 128 7.38 12.42 6.90
N LEU A 129 6.21 12.35 6.28
CA LEU A 129 5.37 11.15 6.32
C LEU A 129 6.06 9.95 5.66
N TYR A 130 6.80 10.19 4.57
CA TYR A 130 7.62 9.15 3.94
C TYR A 130 8.71 8.66 4.89
N ASP A 131 9.52 9.57 5.41
CA ASP A 131 10.72 9.25 6.20
C ASP A 131 10.35 8.60 7.57
N THR A 132 9.15 8.83 8.10
CA THR A 132 8.72 8.31 9.41
C THR A 132 7.79 7.10 9.28
N TYR A 133 6.69 7.20 8.55
CA TYR A 133 5.68 6.15 8.45
C TYR A 133 6.00 5.15 7.34
N TYR A 134 6.10 5.64 6.11
CA TYR A 134 6.22 4.76 4.95
C TYR A 134 7.51 3.94 4.96
N ASP A 135 8.65 4.57 5.24
CA ASP A 135 9.96 3.92 5.23
C ASP A 135 10.11 2.92 6.38
N TYR A 136 9.64 3.30 7.58
CA TYR A 136 9.60 2.39 8.73
C TYR A 136 8.72 1.16 8.47
N ASP A 137 7.47 1.35 8.04
CA ASP A 137 6.55 0.24 7.76
C ASP A 137 6.98 -0.60 6.55
N THR A 138 7.76 -0.01 5.63
CA THR A 138 8.40 -0.71 4.52
C THR A 138 9.39 -1.77 5.02
N CYS A 139 10.06 -1.55 6.16
CA CYS A 139 10.95 -2.54 6.75
C CYS A 139 10.22 -3.86 7.09
N PHE A 140 8.98 -3.77 7.57
CA PHE A 140 8.15 -4.96 7.83
C PHE A 140 7.74 -5.65 6.54
N SER A 141 7.36 -4.90 5.51
CA SER A 141 6.93 -5.44 4.22
C SER A 141 8.04 -6.18 3.47
N HIS A 142 9.29 -5.81 3.70
CA HIS A 142 10.46 -6.44 3.10
C HIS A 142 11.18 -7.42 4.02
N GLY A 143 10.71 -7.62 5.25
CA GLY A 143 11.32 -8.52 6.23
C GLY A 143 12.74 -8.12 6.60
N TYR A 144 13.02 -6.82 6.73
CA TYR A 144 14.34 -6.37 7.15
C TYR A 144 14.61 -6.76 8.60
N TRP A 145 15.89 -7.01 8.92
CA TRP A 145 16.28 -7.53 10.22
C TRP A 145 15.73 -6.74 11.41
N GLY A 146 15.68 -5.42 11.34
CA GLY A 146 15.11 -4.58 12.40
C GLY A 146 13.65 -4.91 12.68
N ALA A 147 12.84 -5.05 11.62
CA ALA A 147 11.42 -5.38 11.73
C ALA A 147 11.20 -6.82 12.24
N ILE A 148 12.02 -7.79 11.77
CA ILE A 148 11.98 -9.17 12.28
C ILE A 148 12.30 -9.19 13.76
N ARG A 149 13.34 -8.48 14.18
CA ARG A 149 13.74 -8.39 15.59
C ARG A 149 12.63 -7.78 16.45
N GLU A 150 12.02 -6.70 15.99
CA GLU A 150 10.98 -5.99 16.73
C GLU A 150 9.70 -6.83 16.88
N SER A 151 9.35 -7.63 15.85
CA SER A 151 8.08 -8.35 15.80
C SER A 151 8.13 -9.83 16.20
N SER A 152 9.33 -10.41 16.32
CA SER A 152 9.46 -11.87 16.43
C SER A 152 10.56 -12.35 17.36
N LEU A 153 11.21 -11.44 18.08
CA LEU A 153 12.26 -11.77 19.04
C LEU A 153 11.99 -11.09 20.39
N LEU A 154 12.09 -11.86 21.47
CA LEU A 154 12.09 -11.36 22.84
C LEU A 154 13.50 -11.02 23.28
N PHE A 155 13.65 -9.98 24.11
CA PHE A 155 14.90 -9.72 24.79
C PHE A 155 15.11 -10.73 25.92
N CYS A 156 16.34 -11.22 26.03
CA CYS A 156 16.72 -12.06 27.16
C CYS A 156 16.80 -11.21 28.44
N ASP A 157 16.13 -11.62 29.50
CA ASP A 157 16.11 -10.93 30.78
C ASP A 157 17.43 -11.07 31.59
N ASN A 158 18.37 -11.92 31.12
CA ASN A 158 19.64 -12.09 31.76
C ASN A 158 20.57 -10.91 31.47
N ALA A 159 20.85 -10.11 32.49
CA ALA A 159 21.73 -8.93 32.39
C ALA A 159 23.15 -9.23 31.89
N ALA A 160 23.65 -10.48 32.03
CA ALA A 160 24.94 -10.90 31.51
C ALA A 160 24.93 -11.14 29.99
N HIS A 161 23.78 -11.24 29.38
CA HIS A 161 23.59 -11.54 27.94
C HIS A 161 23.23 -10.27 27.17
N ASN A 162 24.13 -9.30 27.13
CA ASN A 162 23.91 -8.06 26.38
C ASN A 162 23.48 -8.37 24.91
N TYR A 163 22.34 -7.79 24.51
CA TYR A 163 21.75 -7.93 23.16
C TYR A 163 21.37 -9.37 22.75
N HIS A 164 21.35 -10.30 23.70
CA HIS A 164 20.85 -11.64 23.43
C HIS A 164 19.34 -11.58 23.21
N SER A 165 18.87 -12.18 22.13
CA SER A 165 17.46 -12.31 21.80
C SER A 165 17.09 -13.78 21.63
N VAL A 166 15.88 -14.14 22.01
CA VAL A 166 15.32 -15.47 21.85
C VAL A 166 14.11 -15.39 20.92
N SER A 167 13.84 -16.47 20.19
CA SER A 167 12.68 -16.51 19.30
C SER A 167 11.38 -16.43 20.10
N ASP A 168 10.44 -15.61 19.64
CA ASP A 168 9.10 -15.47 20.21
C ASP A 168 8.18 -16.58 19.69
N VAL A 169 8.33 -17.78 20.25
CA VAL A 169 7.58 -18.97 19.84
C VAL A 169 6.11 -18.88 20.25
N GLU A 170 5.83 -18.23 21.38
CA GLU A 170 4.48 -18.09 21.93
C GLU A 170 3.73 -16.87 21.39
N CYS A 171 4.34 -16.12 20.47
CA CYS A 171 3.78 -14.89 19.88
C CYS A 171 3.39 -13.84 20.93
N GLU A 172 4.22 -13.68 21.96
CA GLU A 172 4.01 -12.72 23.04
C GLU A 172 4.37 -11.29 22.63
N GLN A 173 5.28 -11.13 21.66
CA GLN A 173 5.74 -9.83 21.20
C GLN A 173 4.59 -9.04 20.56
N LYS A 174 4.36 -7.86 21.07
CA LYS A 174 3.39 -6.90 20.56
C LYS A 174 4.09 -5.65 20.07
N LEU A 175 3.68 -5.17 18.91
CA LEU A 175 4.10 -3.87 18.41
C LEU A 175 3.33 -2.76 19.12
N ILE A 176 3.79 -1.51 19.00
CA ILE A 176 3.02 -0.36 19.48
C ILE A 176 1.72 -0.27 18.67
N CYS A 177 0.59 -0.10 19.37
CA CYS A 177 -0.72 0.00 18.74
C CYS A 177 -0.83 1.21 17.81
N CYS A 178 -1.30 1.01 16.59
CA CYS A 178 -1.32 2.01 15.52
C CYS A 178 -2.68 2.70 15.30
N TYR A 179 -3.65 2.54 16.19
CA TYR A 179 -4.99 3.13 15.95
C TYR A 179 -4.97 4.65 15.81
N SER A 180 -4.14 5.34 16.59
CA SER A 180 -3.98 6.80 16.47
C SER A 180 -3.39 7.20 15.11
N ASP A 181 -2.47 6.40 14.57
CA ASP A 181 -1.84 6.65 13.26
C ASP A 181 -2.83 6.42 12.12
N LEU A 182 -3.68 5.40 12.24
CA LEU A 182 -4.77 5.17 11.29
C LEU A 182 -5.77 6.32 11.28
N CYS A 183 -6.16 6.83 12.47
CA CYS A 183 -7.01 8.01 12.58
C CYS A 183 -6.36 9.26 11.95
N PHE A 184 -5.09 9.50 12.23
CA PHE A 184 -4.34 10.62 11.65
C PHE A 184 -4.32 10.57 10.11
N LEU A 185 -4.06 9.40 9.53
CA LEU A 185 -4.08 9.25 8.06
C LEU A 185 -5.49 9.41 7.50
N LEU A 186 -6.51 8.89 8.19
CA LEU A 186 -7.90 9.04 7.78
C LEU A 186 -8.33 10.51 7.76
N ASP A 187 -7.98 11.29 8.79
CA ASP A 187 -8.26 12.73 8.86
C ASP A 187 -7.62 13.49 7.70
N LYS A 188 -6.36 13.16 7.34
CA LYS A 188 -5.68 13.73 6.17
C LYS A 188 -6.43 13.44 4.87
N ILE A 189 -6.98 12.24 4.72
CA ILE A 189 -7.72 11.83 3.53
C ILE A 189 -9.06 12.53 3.45
N ILE A 190 -9.82 12.57 4.55
CA ILE A 190 -11.09 13.28 4.64
C ILE A 190 -10.89 14.76 4.27
N LYS A 191 -9.83 15.37 4.78
CA LYS A 191 -9.50 16.76 4.45
C LYS A 191 -9.31 16.97 2.94
N ILE A 192 -8.54 16.10 2.27
CA ILE A 192 -8.35 16.18 0.81
C ILE A 192 -9.67 15.95 0.07
N MET A 193 -10.47 14.98 0.50
CA MET A 193 -11.77 14.70 -0.13
C MET A 193 -12.69 15.92 -0.08
N ASN A 194 -12.73 16.61 1.04
CA ASN A 194 -13.54 17.82 1.21
C ASN A 194 -12.98 19.01 0.40
N GLU A 195 -11.68 19.28 0.51
CA GLU A 195 -11.05 20.47 -0.08
C GLU A 195 -10.89 20.39 -1.60
N GLU A 196 -10.50 19.25 -2.14
CA GLU A 196 -10.12 19.10 -3.53
C GLU A 196 -11.21 18.44 -4.40
N LEU A 197 -12.10 17.67 -3.81
CA LEU A 197 -13.11 16.90 -4.52
C LEU A 197 -14.56 17.29 -4.18
N GLY A 198 -14.76 18.16 -3.19
CA GLY A 198 -16.09 18.65 -2.80
C GLY A 198 -17.04 17.53 -2.36
N VAL A 199 -16.51 16.49 -1.71
CA VAL A 199 -17.31 15.40 -1.14
C VAL A 199 -17.60 15.77 0.30
N GLU A 200 -18.87 16.10 0.58
CA GLU A 200 -19.38 16.32 1.93
C GLU A 200 -19.69 14.99 2.66
#